data_607673d6ee57de3ab4ba129636a278f9
#
_entry.id   607673d6ee57de3ab4ba129636a278f9
#
_cell.length_a   1.000
_cell.length_b   1.000
_cell.length_c   1.000
_cell.angle_alpha   90.00
_cell.angle_beta   90.00
_cell.angle_gamma   90.00
#
_symmetry.space_group_name_H-M   'P 1'
#
loop_
_entity.id
_entity.type
_entity.pdbx_description
1 polymer ?
#
loop_
_entity_poly.entity_id
_entity_poly.type
_entity_poly.pdbx_seq_one_letter_code
_entity_poly.pdbx_strand_id
1 'polypeptide(L)'
;MSQARKKSITGSFTKYCYSYHDNASIQKITAKSLIQLLPTISRPRILEIGCGTGILTEALMREYPKGIFEITDISDVMLKECKRRLKNSKATFFLMDGEKPLDNLGTYDLVVSSMTLHWFLKPYESTIRLSKLGPFFYSTIGADNFFQWQRCLRKVGASSSVFPIHKIPGELKQEYHQIQCESFISFANDLRKTGAMALHDTQIKPSLRVLNLALNEFRKSYNKISWHITFGCIQ
;
A
#
# COMPACT_ATOMS: atom_id res chain seq x y z
N MET A 1 -3.12 15.55 -11.83
CA MET A 1 -1.80 14.95 -11.74
C MET A 1 -1.47 14.27 -13.01
N SER A 2 -0.21 14.34 -13.28
CA SER A 2 0.28 13.94 -14.58
C SER A 2 0.30 12.42 -14.69
N GLN A 3 -0.01 11.92 -15.88
CA GLN A 3 0.33 10.57 -16.34
C GLN A 3 1.77 10.19 -15.99
N ALA A 4 2.66 11.20 -15.91
CA ALA A 4 4.06 11.05 -15.55
C ALA A 4 4.27 10.41 -14.16
N ARG A 5 3.49 10.78 -13.14
CA ARG A 5 3.62 10.15 -11.80
C ARG A 5 3.16 8.70 -11.79
N LYS A 6 2.01 8.40 -12.41
CA LYS A 6 1.54 7.01 -12.51
C LYS A 6 2.59 6.15 -13.22
N LYS A 7 3.19 6.68 -14.29
CA LYS A 7 4.29 6.04 -15.02
C LYS A 7 5.54 5.82 -14.14
N SER A 8 5.89 6.80 -13.29
CA SER A 8 7.00 6.67 -12.33
C SER A 8 6.74 5.59 -11.29
N ILE A 9 5.53 5.56 -10.71
CA ILE A 9 5.11 4.55 -9.73
C ILE A 9 5.12 3.16 -10.35
N THR A 10 4.44 2.97 -11.48
CA THR A 10 4.40 1.67 -12.18
C THR A 10 5.80 1.23 -12.61
N GLY A 11 6.66 2.14 -13.07
CA GLY A 11 8.04 1.86 -13.43
C GLY A 11 8.87 1.36 -12.23
N SER A 12 8.69 1.96 -11.04
CA SER A 12 9.35 1.52 -9.82
C SER A 12 8.92 0.11 -9.44
N PHE A 13 7.63 -0.17 -9.39
CA PHE A 13 7.11 -1.50 -9.09
C PHE A 13 7.51 -2.54 -10.14
N THR A 14 7.54 -2.19 -11.41
CA THR A 14 8.03 -3.06 -12.49
C THR A 14 9.48 -3.47 -12.24
N LYS A 15 10.34 -2.52 -11.88
CA LYS A 15 11.77 -2.77 -11.63
C LYS A 15 12.02 -3.75 -10.47
N TYR A 16 11.20 -3.67 -9.41
CA TYR A 16 11.39 -4.43 -8.18
C TYR A 16 10.39 -5.59 -8.00
N CYS A 17 9.60 -5.91 -9.03
CA CYS A 17 8.54 -6.91 -8.96
C CYS A 17 9.00 -8.27 -8.40
N TYR A 18 10.13 -8.78 -8.86
CA TYR A 18 10.65 -10.10 -8.44
C TYR A 18 11.19 -10.13 -7.02
N SER A 19 11.74 -9.02 -6.51
CA SER A 19 12.22 -8.91 -5.13
C SER A 19 11.12 -8.47 -4.15
N TYR A 20 10.02 -7.95 -4.66
CA TYR A 20 8.93 -7.37 -3.85
C TYR A 20 8.38 -8.37 -2.85
N HIS A 21 8.00 -9.55 -3.31
CA HIS A 21 7.28 -10.53 -2.49
C HIS A 21 8.09 -11.00 -1.28
N ASP A 22 9.40 -11.20 -1.46
CA ASP A 22 10.30 -11.68 -0.39
C ASP A 22 10.58 -10.58 0.64
N ASN A 23 10.60 -9.32 0.20
CA ASN A 23 10.87 -8.16 1.05
C ASN A 23 9.59 -7.48 1.61
N ALA A 24 8.40 -7.95 1.26
CA ALA A 24 7.11 -7.35 1.62
C ALA A 24 6.56 -7.83 2.98
N SER A 25 7.40 -7.86 4.04
CA SER A 25 7.01 -8.36 5.36
C SER A 25 5.85 -7.59 5.97
N ILE A 26 5.89 -6.25 5.91
CA ILE A 26 4.81 -5.40 6.43
C ILE A 26 3.51 -5.59 5.65
N GLN A 27 3.57 -5.76 4.33
CA GLN A 27 2.40 -6.02 3.51
C GLN A 27 1.74 -7.35 3.85
N LYS A 28 2.53 -8.39 4.18
CA LYS A 28 2.02 -9.69 4.63
C LYS A 28 1.29 -9.59 5.97
N ILE A 29 1.86 -8.86 6.93
CA ILE A 29 1.23 -8.60 8.23
C ILE A 29 -0.07 -7.81 8.02
N THR A 30 -0.02 -6.74 7.25
CA THR A 30 -1.16 -5.87 6.97
C THR A 30 -2.30 -6.62 6.26
N ALA A 31 -1.98 -7.47 5.28
CA ALA A 31 -2.98 -8.30 4.61
C ALA A 31 -3.68 -9.25 5.60
N LYS A 32 -2.92 -9.90 6.49
CA LYS A 32 -3.48 -10.76 7.53
C LYS A 32 -4.41 -10.00 8.48
N SER A 33 -4.01 -8.81 8.92
CA SER A 33 -4.86 -7.97 9.79
C SER A 33 -6.12 -7.47 9.08
N LEU A 34 -6.03 -7.15 7.77
CA LEU A 34 -7.19 -6.75 6.98
C LEU A 34 -8.21 -7.88 6.84
N ILE A 35 -7.77 -9.11 6.59
CA ILE A 35 -8.66 -10.29 6.52
C ILE A 35 -9.49 -10.45 7.78
N GLN A 36 -8.93 -10.20 8.96
CA GLN A 36 -9.64 -10.31 10.24
C GLN A 36 -10.80 -9.31 10.42
N LEU A 37 -10.84 -8.26 9.60
CA LEU A 37 -11.90 -7.25 9.62
C LEU A 37 -13.01 -7.54 8.61
N LEU A 38 -12.80 -8.49 7.70
CA LEU A 38 -13.78 -8.82 6.67
C LEU A 38 -14.93 -9.68 7.25
N PRO A 39 -16.18 -9.48 6.77
CA PRO A 39 -17.32 -10.27 7.22
C PRO A 39 -17.27 -11.70 6.69
N THR A 40 -17.84 -12.63 7.43
CA THR A 40 -18.00 -14.02 6.98
C THR A 40 -19.10 -14.12 5.94
N ILE A 41 -18.73 -14.43 4.69
CA ILE A 41 -19.67 -14.61 3.56
C ILE A 41 -19.33 -15.94 2.87
N SER A 42 -20.33 -16.77 2.64
CA SER A 42 -20.11 -18.14 2.14
C SER A 42 -19.51 -18.19 0.71
N ARG A 43 -19.95 -17.30 -0.19
CA ARG A 43 -19.51 -17.25 -1.59
C ARG A 43 -19.49 -15.83 -2.11
N PRO A 44 -18.61 -14.96 -1.58
CA PRO A 44 -18.59 -13.57 -1.97
C PRO A 44 -18.04 -13.37 -3.39
N ARG A 45 -18.56 -12.36 -4.09
CA ARG A 45 -17.93 -11.75 -5.25
C ARG A 45 -17.03 -10.62 -4.76
N ILE A 46 -15.73 -10.74 -4.98
CA ILE A 46 -14.70 -9.86 -4.42
C ILE A 46 -13.95 -9.15 -5.55
N LEU A 47 -13.85 -7.82 -5.43
CA LEU A 47 -12.97 -6.99 -6.26
C LEU A 47 -11.75 -6.57 -5.43
N GLU A 48 -10.56 -6.91 -5.88
CA GLU A 48 -9.31 -6.44 -5.27
C GLU A 48 -8.69 -5.33 -6.11
N ILE A 49 -8.33 -4.22 -5.43
CA ILE A 49 -7.70 -3.04 -6.02
C ILE A 49 -6.22 -2.98 -5.64
N GLY A 50 -5.33 -3.07 -6.64
CA GLY A 50 -3.88 -2.99 -6.42
C GLY A 50 -3.31 -4.26 -5.80
N CYS A 51 -3.46 -5.39 -6.48
CA CYS A 51 -3.06 -6.70 -5.96
C CYS A 51 -1.53 -6.87 -5.78
N GLY A 52 -0.72 -6.04 -6.44
CA GLY A 52 0.73 -6.20 -6.45
C GLY A 52 1.12 -7.64 -6.89
N THR A 53 1.95 -8.30 -6.10
CA THR A 53 2.36 -9.70 -6.34
C THR A 53 1.41 -10.75 -5.76
N GLY A 54 0.22 -10.34 -5.27
CA GLY A 54 -0.84 -11.25 -4.84
C GLY A 54 -0.84 -11.61 -3.35
N ILE A 55 -0.22 -10.82 -2.48
CA ILE A 55 -0.15 -11.10 -1.03
C ILE A 55 -1.55 -11.12 -0.40
N LEU A 56 -2.36 -10.08 -0.63
CA LEU A 56 -3.73 -10.04 -0.15
C LEU A 56 -4.61 -11.03 -0.91
N THR A 57 -4.42 -11.17 -2.22
CA THR A 57 -5.16 -12.12 -3.08
C THR A 57 -5.08 -13.54 -2.52
N GLU A 58 -3.88 -13.99 -2.15
CA GLU A 58 -3.67 -15.32 -1.58
C GLU A 58 -4.40 -15.50 -0.24
N ALA A 59 -4.39 -14.46 0.60
CA ALA A 59 -5.09 -14.48 1.89
C ALA A 59 -6.62 -14.50 1.69
N LEU A 60 -7.15 -13.72 0.73
CA LEU A 60 -8.57 -13.72 0.38
C LEU A 60 -9.05 -15.08 -0.14
N MET A 61 -8.25 -15.73 -0.98
CA MET A 61 -8.60 -17.05 -1.53
C MET A 61 -8.62 -18.16 -0.46
N ARG A 62 -7.78 -18.02 0.57
CA ARG A 62 -7.82 -18.94 1.73
C ARG A 62 -9.04 -18.69 2.60
N GLU A 63 -9.37 -17.43 2.86
CA GLU A 63 -10.51 -17.04 3.69
C GLU A 63 -11.84 -17.39 3.02
N TYR A 64 -11.94 -17.19 1.70
CA TYR A 64 -13.14 -17.42 0.92
C TYR A 64 -12.90 -18.46 -0.19
N PRO A 65 -12.77 -19.75 0.14
CA PRO A 65 -12.39 -20.79 -0.83
C PRO A 65 -13.44 -21.01 -1.95
N LYS A 66 -14.67 -20.52 -1.74
CA LYS A 66 -15.77 -20.55 -2.72
C LYS A 66 -16.02 -19.17 -3.37
N GLY A 67 -15.23 -18.16 -3.05
CA GLY A 67 -15.37 -16.80 -3.56
C GLY A 67 -15.16 -16.70 -5.08
N ILE A 68 -15.72 -15.66 -5.64
CA ILE A 68 -15.49 -15.24 -7.04
C ILE A 68 -14.62 -14.00 -7.00
N PHE A 69 -13.43 -14.07 -7.63
CA PHE A 69 -12.40 -13.05 -7.50
C PHE A 69 -12.16 -12.33 -8.81
N GLU A 70 -12.21 -11.01 -8.75
CA GLU A 70 -11.78 -10.08 -9.78
C GLU A 70 -10.59 -9.28 -9.23
N ILE A 71 -9.42 -9.49 -9.81
CA ILE A 71 -8.13 -9.04 -9.27
C ILE A 71 -7.55 -8.00 -10.22
N THR A 72 -7.22 -6.82 -9.67
CA THR A 72 -6.77 -5.70 -10.49
C THR A 72 -5.49 -5.07 -9.98
N ASP A 73 -4.71 -4.53 -10.92
CA ASP A 73 -3.56 -3.67 -10.65
C ASP A 73 -3.41 -2.67 -11.81
N ILE A 74 -2.77 -1.53 -11.56
CA ILE A 74 -2.41 -0.56 -12.59
C ILE A 74 -1.14 -1.00 -13.35
N SER A 75 -0.34 -1.88 -12.76
CA SER A 75 0.90 -2.43 -13.33
C SER A 75 0.64 -3.80 -13.95
N ASP A 76 0.77 -3.88 -15.28
CA ASP A 76 0.68 -5.16 -16.00
C ASP A 76 1.71 -6.19 -15.50
N VAL A 77 2.91 -5.76 -15.14
CA VAL A 77 3.97 -6.63 -14.63
C VAL A 77 3.59 -7.22 -13.27
N MET A 78 3.05 -6.41 -12.34
CA MET A 78 2.57 -6.88 -11.05
C MET A 78 1.41 -7.86 -11.22
N LEU A 79 0.45 -7.53 -12.08
CA LEU A 79 -0.71 -8.37 -12.37
C LEU A 79 -0.29 -9.75 -12.94
N LYS A 80 0.67 -9.77 -13.87
CA LYS A 80 1.25 -11.01 -14.43
C LYS A 80 1.94 -11.84 -13.35
N GLU A 81 2.71 -11.20 -12.46
CA GLU A 81 3.38 -11.89 -11.36
C GLU A 81 2.38 -12.45 -10.35
N CYS A 82 1.33 -11.70 -9.99
CA CYS A 82 0.23 -12.17 -9.17
C CYS A 82 -0.40 -13.43 -9.79
N LYS A 83 -0.78 -13.37 -11.06
CA LYS A 83 -1.36 -14.51 -11.79
C LYS A 83 -0.41 -15.72 -11.86
N ARG A 84 0.90 -15.48 -12.06
CA ARG A 84 1.93 -16.54 -12.07
C ARG A 84 2.04 -17.27 -10.73
N ARG A 85 1.97 -16.51 -9.62
CA ARG A 85 2.05 -17.05 -8.26
C ARG A 85 0.82 -17.85 -7.88
N LEU A 86 -0.34 -17.39 -8.29
CA LEU A 86 -1.65 -18.01 -8.00
C LEU A 86 -2.06 -19.00 -9.11
N LYS A 87 -1.12 -19.82 -9.55
CA LYS A 87 -1.36 -20.88 -10.56
C LYS A 87 -2.62 -21.66 -10.20
N ASN A 88 -3.45 -21.94 -11.21
CA ASN A 88 -4.71 -22.69 -11.09
C ASN A 88 -5.83 -21.98 -10.30
N SER A 89 -5.71 -20.67 -9.97
CA SER A 89 -6.84 -19.94 -9.45
C SER A 89 -7.90 -19.69 -10.52
N LYS A 90 -9.18 -19.72 -10.13
CA LYS A 90 -10.31 -19.36 -10.99
C LYS A 90 -10.59 -17.85 -11.01
N ALA A 91 -9.62 -17.03 -10.59
CA ALA A 91 -9.77 -15.59 -10.55
C ALA A 91 -9.68 -14.96 -11.95
N THR A 92 -10.44 -13.90 -12.16
CA THR A 92 -10.31 -13.02 -13.33
C THR A 92 -9.30 -11.92 -13.00
N PHE A 93 -8.34 -11.71 -13.90
CA PHE A 93 -7.29 -10.71 -13.75
C PHE A 93 -7.39 -9.67 -14.87
N PHE A 94 -7.44 -8.38 -14.53
CA PHE A 94 -7.46 -7.33 -15.54
C PHE A 94 -6.77 -6.05 -15.07
N LEU A 95 -6.20 -5.32 -16.02
CA LEU A 95 -5.52 -4.05 -15.78
C LEU A 95 -6.54 -2.98 -15.44
N MET A 96 -6.37 -2.30 -14.29
CA MET A 96 -7.26 -1.22 -13.89
C MET A 96 -6.55 -0.19 -13.02
N ASP A 97 -6.84 1.07 -13.28
CA ASP A 97 -6.50 2.18 -12.39
C ASP A 97 -7.57 2.31 -11.29
N GLY A 98 -7.22 1.99 -10.04
CA GLY A 98 -8.16 2.07 -8.92
C GLY A 98 -8.73 3.47 -8.65
N GLU A 99 -8.10 4.54 -9.17
CA GLU A 99 -8.67 5.89 -9.14
C GLU A 99 -9.74 6.12 -10.23
N LYS A 100 -9.79 5.25 -11.23
CA LYS A 100 -10.72 5.31 -12.36
C LYS A 100 -11.24 3.91 -12.66
N PRO A 101 -12.06 3.32 -11.77
CA PRO A 101 -12.64 2.01 -12.03
C PRO A 101 -13.44 2.03 -13.32
N LEU A 102 -13.50 0.88 -13.99
CA LEU A 102 -14.23 0.74 -15.25
C LEU A 102 -15.73 0.92 -15.03
N ASP A 103 -16.41 1.56 -15.96
CA ASP A 103 -17.86 1.87 -15.87
C ASP A 103 -18.76 0.62 -15.96
N ASN A 104 -18.26 -0.47 -16.54
CA ASN A 104 -18.97 -1.73 -16.72
C ASN A 104 -18.78 -2.74 -15.57
N LEU A 105 -18.18 -2.33 -14.47
CA LEU A 105 -18.10 -3.18 -13.26
C LEU A 105 -19.50 -3.29 -12.63
N GLY A 106 -19.83 -4.52 -12.24
CA GLY A 106 -21.05 -4.78 -11.47
C GLY A 106 -20.86 -4.46 -9.98
N THR A 107 -21.79 -4.94 -9.16
CA THR A 107 -21.70 -4.86 -7.70
C THR A 107 -20.93 -6.05 -7.12
N TYR A 108 -20.30 -5.83 -5.98
CA TYR A 108 -19.49 -6.80 -5.25
C TYR A 108 -19.98 -6.91 -3.82
N ASP A 109 -19.84 -8.10 -3.24
CA ASP A 109 -20.06 -8.30 -1.81
C ASP A 109 -18.94 -7.66 -0.99
N LEU A 110 -17.73 -7.60 -1.56
CA LEU A 110 -16.56 -6.96 -0.98
C LEU A 110 -15.72 -6.28 -2.06
N VAL A 111 -15.32 -5.04 -1.81
CA VAL A 111 -14.23 -4.37 -2.51
C VAL A 111 -13.08 -4.22 -1.52
N VAL A 112 -11.87 -4.66 -1.87
CA VAL A 112 -10.74 -4.70 -0.93
C VAL A 112 -9.48 -4.09 -1.52
N SER A 113 -8.68 -3.44 -0.68
CA SER A 113 -7.39 -2.87 -1.07
C SER A 113 -6.42 -2.86 0.10
N SER A 114 -5.22 -3.37 -0.09
CA SER A 114 -4.19 -3.35 0.95
C SER A 114 -2.94 -2.62 0.49
N MET A 115 -2.49 -1.64 1.28
CA MET A 115 -1.25 -0.89 1.07
C MET A 115 -1.15 -0.23 -0.33
N THR A 116 -2.28 0.23 -0.88
CA THR A 116 -2.36 0.82 -2.23
C THR A 116 -2.79 2.29 -2.20
N LEU A 117 -3.73 2.68 -1.33
CA LEU A 117 -4.39 3.99 -1.36
C LEU A 117 -3.43 5.18 -1.19
N HIS A 118 -2.31 5.03 -0.51
CA HIS A 118 -1.29 6.08 -0.37
C HIS A 118 -0.55 6.41 -1.67
N TRP A 119 -0.72 5.59 -2.70
CA TRP A 119 -0.24 5.87 -4.06
C TRP A 119 -1.23 6.70 -4.88
N PHE A 120 -2.48 6.79 -4.43
CA PHE A 120 -3.52 7.53 -5.11
C PHE A 120 -3.28 9.04 -4.96
N LEU A 121 -3.83 9.81 -5.90
CA LEU A 121 -3.81 11.25 -5.90
C LEU A 121 -4.91 11.85 -5.11
N LYS A 122 -6.05 11.23 -5.28
CA LYS A 122 -7.30 11.61 -4.67
C LYS A 122 -7.88 10.41 -3.92
N PRO A 123 -7.15 9.93 -2.88
CA PRO A 123 -7.55 8.70 -2.20
C PRO A 123 -8.94 8.83 -1.56
N TYR A 124 -9.31 10.01 -1.02
CA TYR A 124 -10.64 10.23 -0.46
C TYR A 124 -11.74 10.02 -1.52
N GLU A 125 -11.66 10.75 -2.63
CA GLU A 125 -12.66 10.66 -3.71
C GLU A 125 -12.69 9.27 -4.35
N SER A 126 -11.53 8.63 -4.42
CA SER A 126 -11.42 7.29 -4.98
C SER A 126 -12.05 6.23 -4.08
N THR A 127 -11.87 6.34 -2.76
CA THR A 127 -12.52 5.42 -1.81
C THR A 127 -14.03 5.55 -1.83
N ILE A 128 -14.57 6.76 -1.92
CA ILE A 128 -16.02 6.99 -2.07
C ILE A 128 -16.54 6.43 -3.40
N ARG A 129 -15.74 6.48 -4.47
CA ARG A 129 -16.14 5.89 -5.75
C ARG A 129 -16.11 4.37 -5.70
N LEU A 130 -15.08 3.78 -5.08
CA LEU A 130 -14.95 2.34 -4.93
C LEU A 130 -16.04 1.76 -4.01
N SER A 131 -16.46 2.49 -2.96
CA SER A 131 -17.53 2.03 -2.07
C SER A 131 -18.91 1.95 -2.75
N LYS A 132 -19.12 2.63 -3.89
CA LYS A 132 -20.33 2.48 -4.69
C LYS A 132 -20.43 1.11 -5.39
N LEU A 133 -19.32 0.39 -5.50
CA LEU A 133 -19.29 -0.95 -6.09
C LEU A 133 -19.61 -2.04 -5.04
N GLY A 134 -19.51 -1.73 -3.76
CA GLY A 134 -19.79 -2.60 -2.62
C GLY A 134 -19.02 -2.13 -1.38
N PRO A 135 -19.25 -2.74 -0.21
CA PRO A 135 -18.52 -2.43 1.02
C PRO A 135 -17.01 -2.46 0.78
N PHE A 136 -16.36 -1.32 0.96
CA PHE A 136 -14.94 -1.14 0.64
C PHE A 136 -14.07 -1.22 1.88
N PHE A 137 -13.34 -2.31 2.03
CA PHE A 137 -12.37 -2.53 3.10
C PHE A 137 -10.96 -2.21 2.63
N TYR A 138 -10.21 -1.47 3.44
CA TYR A 138 -8.87 -1.05 3.05
C TYR A 138 -7.86 -1.09 4.20
N SER A 139 -6.59 -1.17 3.84
CA SER A 139 -5.47 -0.78 4.69
C SER A 139 -4.54 0.18 3.95
N THR A 140 -3.99 1.14 4.69
CA THR A 140 -3.05 2.12 4.17
C THR A 140 -2.10 2.60 5.25
N ILE A 141 -1.09 3.38 4.88
CA ILE A 141 -0.20 4.03 5.85
C ILE A 141 -0.93 5.16 6.57
N GLY A 142 -0.71 5.26 7.87
CA GLY A 142 -1.27 6.28 8.75
C GLY A 142 -0.37 7.50 8.93
N ALA A 143 -0.88 8.48 9.69
CA ALA A 143 -0.25 9.79 9.86
C ALA A 143 1.14 9.75 10.51
N ASP A 144 1.35 8.83 11.46
CA ASP A 144 2.59 8.69 12.21
C ASP A 144 3.59 7.72 11.55
N ASN A 145 3.37 7.38 10.27
CA ASN A 145 4.28 6.46 9.59
C ASN A 145 5.71 6.99 9.59
N PHE A 146 6.65 6.17 10.08
CA PHE A 146 8.06 6.52 10.26
C PHE A 146 8.27 7.77 11.16
N PHE A 147 7.49 7.90 12.24
CA PHE A 147 7.51 9.10 13.10
C PHE A 147 8.91 9.41 13.65
N GLN A 148 9.77 8.41 13.88
CA GLN A 148 11.14 8.60 14.33
C GLN A 148 11.93 9.44 13.30
N TRP A 149 11.81 9.08 12.02
CA TRP A 149 12.44 9.82 10.93
C TRP A 149 11.85 11.22 10.76
N GLN A 150 10.53 11.33 10.81
CA GLN A 150 9.86 12.64 10.76
C GLN A 150 10.30 13.55 11.90
N ARG A 151 10.51 13.00 13.10
CA ARG A 151 11.00 13.75 14.26
C ARG A 151 12.44 14.22 14.05
N CYS A 152 13.31 13.39 13.49
CA CYS A 152 14.69 13.79 13.16
C CYS A 152 14.70 14.95 12.14
N LEU A 153 13.88 14.87 11.09
CA LEU A 153 13.75 15.94 10.10
C LEU A 153 13.28 17.25 10.74
N ARG A 154 12.24 17.21 11.60
CA ARG A 154 11.76 18.40 12.29
C ARG A 154 12.82 19.04 13.18
N LYS A 155 13.63 18.26 13.88
CA LYS A 155 14.73 18.78 14.73
C LYS A 155 15.78 19.56 13.93
N VAL A 156 15.99 19.22 12.66
CA VAL A 156 16.95 19.90 11.79
C VAL A 156 16.29 20.96 10.88
N GLY A 157 15.06 21.37 11.20
CA GLY A 157 14.32 22.39 10.48
C GLY A 157 13.79 21.97 9.11
N ALA A 158 13.64 20.65 8.87
CA ALA A 158 13.09 20.13 7.64
C ALA A 158 11.71 19.49 7.88
N SER A 159 10.84 19.63 6.88
CA SER A 159 9.60 18.85 6.79
C SER A 159 9.67 17.97 5.56
N SER A 160 9.44 16.68 5.73
CA SER A 160 9.26 15.76 4.60
C SER A 160 8.36 14.64 5.08
N SER A 161 7.37 14.31 4.28
CA SER A 161 6.66 13.06 4.44
C SER A 161 7.14 12.13 3.34
N VAL A 162 7.62 10.95 3.70
CA VAL A 162 8.02 9.93 2.72
C VAL A 162 6.82 9.53 1.87
N PHE A 163 5.63 9.55 2.48
CA PHE A 163 4.35 9.36 1.80
C PHE A 163 3.38 10.47 2.21
N PRO A 164 2.55 10.98 1.28
CA PRO A 164 1.50 11.92 1.65
C PRO A 164 0.50 11.21 2.55
N ILE A 165 0.16 11.87 3.65
CA ILE A 165 -0.82 11.40 4.60
C ILE A 165 -2.16 11.93 4.15
N HIS A 166 -3.06 11.03 3.80
CA HIS A 166 -4.42 11.36 3.45
C HIS A 166 -5.36 10.83 4.53
N LYS A 167 -6.26 11.70 5.00
CA LYS A 167 -7.34 11.26 5.86
C LYS A 167 -8.36 10.53 4.98
N ILE A 168 -8.48 9.22 5.16
CA ILE A 168 -9.43 8.38 4.47
C ILE A 168 -10.59 8.08 5.42
N PRO A 169 -11.86 8.17 4.98
CA PRO A 169 -13.01 7.95 5.84
C PRO A 169 -13.17 6.48 6.23
N GLY A 170 -13.97 6.22 7.27
CA GLY A 170 -14.32 4.87 7.69
C GLY A 170 -13.22 4.13 8.46
N GLU A 171 -12.31 4.85 9.12
CA GLU A 171 -11.28 4.23 9.94
C GLU A 171 -11.89 3.37 11.05
N LEU A 172 -11.42 2.11 11.15
CA LEU A 172 -11.85 1.13 12.14
C LEU A 172 -10.76 0.80 13.15
N LYS A 173 -9.48 0.77 12.71
CA LYS A 173 -8.35 0.28 13.50
C LYS A 173 -7.06 0.94 13.05
N GLN A 174 -6.14 1.08 13.99
CA GLN A 174 -4.75 1.46 13.74
C GLN A 174 -3.80 0.41 14.32
N GLU A 175 -2.68 0.18 13.65
CA GLU A 175 -1.60 -0.70 14.13
C GLU A 175 -0.25 -0.02 13.98
N TYR A 176 0.65 -0.31 14.93
CA TYR A 176 2.04 0.16 14.92
C TYR A 176 2.97 -1.04 14.92
N HIS A 177 3.79 -1.17 13.86
CA HIS A 177 4.75 -2.25 13.72
C HIS A 177 6.17 -1.70 13.73
N GLN A 178 6.96 -2.12 14.71
CA GLN A 178 8.35 -1.68 14.87
C GLN A 178 9.30 -2.64 14.17
N ILE A 179 10.21 -2.09 13.38
CA ILE A 179 11.27 -2.83 12.70
C ILE A 179 12.61 -2.32 13.24
N GLN A 180 13.46 -3.24 13.69
CA GLN A 180 14.84 -2.94 14.06
C GLN A 180 15.61 -2.54 12.81
N CYS A 181 16.41 -1.49 12.90
CA CYS A 181 17.28 -1.05 11.82
C CYS A 181 18.55 -0.42 12.38
N GLU A 182 19.68 -0.76 11.80
CA GLU A 182 20.98 -0.19 12.20
C GLU A 182 21.06 1.31 11.87
N SER A 183 20.40 1.73 10.79
CA SER A 183 20.36 3.10 10.35
C SER A 183 19.11 3.34 9.49
N PHE A 184 18.72 4.61 9.36
CA PHE A 184 17.64 4.97 8.41
C PHE A 184 18.03 4.63 6.95
N ILE A 185 19.32 4.69 6.61
CA ILE A 185 19.78 4.35 5.24
C ILE A 185 19.58 2.86 4.96
N SER A 186 19.93 1.97 5.89
CA SER A 186 19.70 0.52 5.71
C SER A 186 18.21 0.23 5.54
N PHE A 187 17.36 0.81 6.37
CA PHE A 187 15.91 0.72 6.25
C PHE A 187 15.40 1.24 4.90
N ALA A 188 15.86 2.42 4.46
CA ALA A 188 15.47 3.00 3.17
C ALA A 188 15.91 2.13 1.98
N ASN A 189 17.06 1.46 2.07
CA ASN A 189 17.51 0.52 1.06
C ASN A 189 16.62 -0.73 1.00
N ASP A 190 16.17 -1.24 2.14
CA ASP A 190 15.23 -2.37 2.18
C ASP A 190 13.85 -1.96 1.63
N LEU A 191 13.38 -0.76 1.98
CA LEU A 191 12.15 -0.21 1.44
C LEU A 191 12.22 -0.04 -0.09
N ARG A 192 13.41 0.30 -0.63
CA ARG A 192 13.62 0.40 -2.09
C ARG A 192 13.43 -0.93 -2.80
N LYS A 193 13.79 -2.06 -2.18
CA LYS A 193 13.61 -3.41 -2.74
C LYS A 193 12.14 -3.79 -2.97
N THR A 194 11.23 -3.08 -2.31
CA THR A 194 9.78 -3.21 -2.54
C THR A 194 9.23 -2.20 -3.55
N GLY A 195 10.08 -1.38 -4.20
CA GLY A 195 9.62 -0.30 -5.08
C GLY A 195 8.93 0.87 -4.37
N ALA A 196 8.80 0.82 -3.04
CA ALA A 196 8.04 1.79 -2.25
C ALA A 196 8.72 3.15 -2.08
N MET A 197 9.93 3.35 -2.63
CA MET A 197 10.65 4.62 -2.63
C MET A 197 10.33 5.52 -3.84
N ALA A 198 9.27 5.23 -4.60
CA ALA A 198 8.81 6.14 -5.64
C ALA A 198 8.44 7.49 -5.02
N LEU A 199 9.20 8.53 -5.39
CA LEU A 199 9.06 9.87 -4.80
C LEU A 199 7.78 10.55 -5.30
N HIS A 200 7.13 11.29 -4.42
CA HIS A 200 6.08 12.23 -4.79
C HIS A 200 6.70 13.48 -5.41
N ASP A 201 6.24 13.88 -6.58
CA ASP A 201 6.74 15.08 -7.32
C ASP A 201 6.58 16.38 -6.53
N THR A 202 5.73 16.40 -5.51
CA THR A 202 5.44 17.59 -4.69
C THR A 202 6.34 17.72 -3.46
N GLN A 203 7.26 16.79 -3.23
CA GLN A 203 8.12 16.84 -2.04
C GLN A 203 9.35 17.70 -2.28
N ILE A 204 9.52 18.72 -1.44
CA ILE A 204 10.76 19.46 -1.36
C ILE A 204 11.83 18.53 -0.77
N LYS A 205 12.79 18.14 -1.59
CA LYS A 205 13.92 17.32 -1.12
C LYS A 205 14.80 18.17 -0.20
N PRO A 206 15.06 17.73 1.05
CA PRO A 206 16.01 18.42 1.89
C PRO A 206 17.40 18.43 1.22
N SER A 207 18.19 19.47 1.48
CA SER A 207 19.58 19.50 1.00
C SER A 207 20.38 18.33 1.61
N LEU A 208 21.47 17.93 0.95
CA LEU A 208 22.35 16.87 1.45
C LEU A 208 22.86 17.15 2.87
N ARG A 209 23.13 18.44 3.19
CA ARG A 209 23.54 18.86 4.53
C ARG A 209 22.44 18.56 5.56
N VAL A 210 21.21 18.94 5.28
CA VAL A 210 20.05 18.71 6.17
C VAL A 210 19.78 17.22 6.31
N LEU A 211 19.89 16.47 5.22
CA LEU A 211 19.71 15.01 5.25
C LEU A 211 20.76 14.34 6.17
N ASN A 212 22.05 14.73 6.05
CA ASN A 212 23.11 14.20 6.90
C ASN A 212 22.92 14.54 8.38
N LEU A 213 22.43 15.75 8.69
CA LEU A 213 22.07 16.12 10.07
C LEU A 213 20.94 15.24 10.62
N ALA A 214 19.88 14.99 9.85
CA ALA A 214 18.78 14.13 10.25
C ALA A 214 19.21 12.66 10.43
N LEU A 215 20.10 12.15 9.58
CA LEU A 215 20.68 10.81 9.70
C LEU A 215 21.52 10.66 10.98
N ASN A 216 22.29 11.67 11.34
CA ASN A 216 23.06 11.69 12.59
C ASN A 216 22.14 11.74 13.81
N GLU A 217 21.05 12.52 13.77
CA GLU A 217 20.03 12.53 14.84
C GLU A 217 19.35 11.16 14.97
N PHE A 218 19.05 10.50 13.85
CA PHE A 218 18.44 9.16 13.89
C PHE A 218 19.38 8.16 14.55
N ARG A 219 20.67 8.11 14.16
CA ARG A 219 21.67 7.21 14.75
C ARG A 219 21.85 7.39 16.26
N LYS A 220 21.73 8.64 16.75
CA LYS A 220 21.86 8.96 18.19
C LYS A 220 20.63 8.55 19.00
N SER A 221 19.46 8.59 18.38
CA SER A 221 18.18 8.54 19.11
C SER A 221 17.39 7.26 18.89
N TYR A 222 17.65 6.53 17.79
CA TYR A 222 16.79 5.42 17.39
C TYR A 222 17.61 4.27 16.78
N ASN A 223 17.20 3.04 17.09
CA ASN A 223 17.64 1.79 16.47
C ASN A 223 16.49 1.01 15.85
N LYS A 224 15.31 1.66 15.76
CA LYS A 224 14.09 1.10 15.20
C LYS A 224 13.28 2.16 14.50
N ILE A 225 12.43 1.73 13.57
CA ILE A 225 11.47 2.57 12.86
C ILE A 225 10.09 1.94 12.93
N SER A 226 9.06 2.77 12.98
CA SER A 226 7.68 2.30 13.13
C SER A 226 6.88 2.54 11.86
N TRP A 227 6.26 1.49 11.37
CA TRP A 227 5.14 1.61 10.46
C TRP A 227 3.88 1.96 11.26
N HIS A 228 3.12 2.91 10.78
CA HIS A 228 1.77 3.18 11.23
C HIS A 228 0.81 2.80 10.10
N ILE A 229 -0.07 1.83 10.36
CA ILE A 229 -1.04 1.31 9.41
C ILE A 229 -2.44 1.64 9.92
N THR A 230 -3.28 2.16 9.05
CA THR A 230 -4.71 2.37 9.31
C THR A 230 -5.53 1.41 8.48
N PHE A 231 -6.60 0.91 9.07
CA PHE A 231 -7.58 0.04 8.44
C PHE A 231 -8.95 0.69 8.50
N GLY A 232 -9.74 0.51 7.48
CA GLY A 232 -11.09 1.09 7.45
C GLY A 232 -12.06 0.35 6.57
N CYS A 233 -13.34 0.74 6.72
CA CYS A 233 -14.44 0.29 5.88
C CYS A 233 -15.34 1.48 5.53
N ILE A 234 -15.79 1.53 4.29
CA ILE A 234 -16.84 2.43 3.81
C ILE A 234 -17.95 1.57 3.24
N GLN A 235 -19.14 1.69 3.83
CA GLN A 235 -20.35 0.99 3.40
C GLN A 235 -21.14 1.85 2.43
#